data_0da3e8a31d96763d2cdc1fa39065d512
#
_entry.id   0da3e8a31d96763d2cdc1fa39065d512
#
_cell.length_a   1.000
_cell.length_b   1.000
_cell.length_c   1.000
_cell.angle_alpha   90.00
_cell.angle_beta   90.00
_cell.angle_gamma   90.00
#
_symmetry.space_group_name_H-M   'P 1'
#
loop_
_entity.id
_entity.type
_entity.pdbx_description
1 polymer ?
#
loop_
_entity_poly.entity_id
_entity_poly.type
_entity_poly.pdbx_seq_one_letter_code
_entity_poly.pdbx_strand_id
1 'polypeptide(L)'
;MNTQPFTISPIPDDIFAKMQGKSFKDNCTVPREDLRYLKVLHVGFDGETHTGELVVSRLIADDVLDIFKQLYEAGYEIEKIRLIDEYDADDEKSMRDNNSSAFNFRYISYSTKLSKHALGLAVDINTLYNPYVKYVDGRRNVEPANACLLYT
;
A
#
# COMPACT_ATOMS: atom_id res chain seq x y z
N MET A 1 1.45 1.58 29.71
CA MET A 1 1.65 2.31 28.44
C MET A 1 0.70 1.78 27.40
N ASN A 2 -0.25 2.61 27.01
CA ASN A 2 -1.21 2.22 26.01
C ASN A 2 -0.66 2.56 24.62
N THR A 3 0.03 1.59 24.00
CA THR A 3 0.28 1.68 22.58
C THR A 3 -1.01 1.37 21.87
N GLN A 4 -1.65 2.38 21.33
CA GLN A 4 -2.83 2.14 20.51
C GLN A 4 -2.41 1.41 19.24
N PRO A 5 -2.99 0.23 18.95
CA PRO A 5 -2.58 -0.58 17.81
C PRO A 5 -3.04 -0.03 16.46
N PHE A 6 -4.00 0.88 16.46
CA PHE A 6 -4.52 1.54 15.26
C PHE A 6 -4.42 3.04 15.45
N THR A 7 -3.50 3.68 14.72
CA THR A 7 -3.22 5.12 14.88
C THR A 7 -3.13 5.82 13.55
N ILE A 8 -3.54 7.08 13.55
CA ILE A 8 -3.35 8.02 12.43
C ILE A 8 -2.53 9.18 12.97
N SER A 9 -1.51 9.58 12.23
CA SER A 9 -0.69 10.74 12.56
C SER A 9 -0.20 11.44 11.31
N PRO A 10 0.30 12.69 11.43
CA PRO A 10 1.15 13.24 10.38
C PRO A 10 2.33 12.30 10.15
N ILE A 11 2.91 12.34 8.95
CA ILE A 11 4.07 11.47 8.66
C ILE A 11 5.23 11.87 9.57
N PRO A 12 5.76 10.94 10.41
CA PRO A 12 6.95 11.23 11.21
C PRO A 12 8.16 11.59 10.34
N ASP A 13 9.05 12.41 10.85
CA ASP A 13 10.21 12.89 10.09
C ASP A 13 11.12 11.77 9.61
N ASP A 14 11.34 10.74 10.44
CA ASP A 14 12.15 9.59 10.08
C ASP A 14 11.52 8.78 8.94
N ILE A 15 10.21 8.63 8.96
CA ILE A 15 9.47 7.96 7.88
C ILE A 15 9.53 8.80 6.60
N PHE A 16 9.29 10.10 6.71
CA PHE A 16 9.32 10.99 5.55
C PHE A 16 10.70 11.01 4.89
N ALA A 17 11.76 10.94 5.69
CA ALA A 17 13.13 10.83 5.17
C ALA A 17 13.33 9.56 4.33
N LYS A 18 12.76 8.44 4.76
CA LYS A 18 12.81 7.18 3.99
C LYS A 18 12.04 7.24 2.69
N MET A 19 11.01 8.09 2.63
CA MET A 19 10.16 8.23 1.45
C MET A 19 10.81 9.08 0.35
N GLN A 20 11.82 9.89 0.70
CA GLN A 20 12.44 10.83 -0.25
C GLN A 20 13.13 10.08 -1.39
N GLY A 21 12.81 10.46 -2.63
CA GLY A 21 13.33 9.83 -3.83
C GLY A 21 12.76 8.44 -4.11
N LYS A 22 11.87 7.95 -3.25
CA LYS A 22 11.18 6.66 -3.40
C LYS A 22 9.71 6.89 -3.65
N SER A 23 8.81 6.64 -2.68
CA SER A 23 7.39 6.93 -2.87
C SER A 23 7.12 8.43 -3.01
N PHE A 24 7.87 9.26 -2.31
CA PHE A 24 7.76 10.72 -2.40
C PHE A 24 8.89 11.24 -3.29
N LYS A 25 8.66 11.20 -4.60
CA LYS A 25 9.64 11.58 -5.61
C LYS A 25 9.75 13.10 -5.74
N ASP A 26 10.83 13.58 -6.34
CA ASP A 26 11.10 15.02 -6.52
C ASP A 26 9.97 15.74 -7.27
N ASN A 27 9.30 15.03 -8.18
CA ASN A 27 8.19 15.58 -8.96
C ASN A 27 6.83 15.38 -8.30
N CYS A 28 6.79 14.92 -7.05
CA CYS A 28 5.54 14.69 -6.33
C CYS A 28 4.79 16.02 -6.16
N THR A 29 3.52 16.01 -6.57
CA THR A 29 2.64 17.18 -6.50
C THR A 29 1.74 17.16 -5.27
N VAL A 30 1.77 16.08 -4.48
CA VAL A 30 0.97 15.96 -3.26
C VAL A 30 1.79 16.49 -2.09
N PRO A 31 1.29 17.51 -1.36
CA PRO A 31 2.00 18.00 -0.19
C PRO A 31 2.03 16.96 0.93
N ARG A 32 3.13 16.95 1.70
CA ARG A 32 3.25 16.07 2.87
C ARG A 32 2.07 16.23 3.83
N GLU A 33 1.58 17.45 4.00
CA GLU A 33 0.50 17.79 4.92
C GLU A 33 -0.84 17.14 4.53
N ASP A 34 -0.98 16.73 3.27
CA ASP A 34 -2.18 16.06 2.77
C ASP A 34 -2.13 14.56 2.96
N LEU A 35 -1.03 14.03 3.48
CA LEU A 35 -0.84 12.62 3.74
C LEU A 35 -0.87 12.33 5.23
N ARG A 36 -1.25 11.08 5.56
CA ARG A 36 -1.25 10.60 6.95
C ARG A 36 -0.55 9.26 7.03
N TYR A 37 0.13 9.05 8.15
CA TYR A 37 0.81 7.80 8.48
C TYR A 37 -0.10 6.98 9.40
N LEU A 38 -0.37 5.74 8.99
CA LEU A 38 -1.23 4.83 9.74
C LEU A 38 -0.41 3.65 10.24
N LYS A 39 -0.62 3.29 11.51
CA LYS A 39 -0.21 2.00 12.05
C LYS A 39 -1.46 1.16 12.26
N VAL A 40 -1.41 -0.08 11.82
CA VAL A 40 -2.52 -1.02 11.92
C VAL A 40 -2.02 -2.37 12.40
N LEU A 41 -2.93 -3.18 12.95
CA LEU A 41 -2.67 -4.59 13.20
C LEU A 41 -3.27 -5.42 12.07
N HIS A 42 -2.65 -6.55 11.79
CA HIS A 42 -3.22 -7.54 10.87
C HIS A 42 -2.85 -8.95 11.29
N VAL A 43 -3.69 -9.91 10.92
CA VAL A 43 -3.40 -11.33 11.08
C VAL A 43 -2.58 -11.75 9.87
N GLY A 44 -1.39 -12.29 10.10
CA GLY A 44 -0.54 -12.79 9.02
C GLY A 44 -0.94 -14.18 8.56
N PHE A 45 -0.30 -14.68 7.51
CA PHE A 45 -0.53 -16.04 7.01
C PHE A 45 -0.05 -17.11 7.99
N ASP A 46 0.76 -16.72 8.97
CA ASP A 46 1.20 -17.57 10.09
C ASP A 46 0.16 -17.65 11.22
N GLY A 47 -0.95 -16.95 11.11
CA GLY A 47 -1.98 -16.85 12.14
C GLY A 47 -1.64 -15.91 13.30
N GLU A 48 -0.48 -15.26 13.23
CA GLU A 48 -0.02 -14.34 14.28
C GLU A 48 -0.42 -12.91 13.97
N THR A 49 -0.47 -12.07 15.01
CA THR A 49 -0.71 -10.63 14.85
C THR A 49 0.58 -9.91 14.52
N HIS A 50 0.52 -9.08 13.50
CA HIS A 50 1.63 -8.23 13.05
C HIS A 50 1.21 -6.77 13.03
N THR A 51 2.20 -5.89 13.05
CA THR A 51 1.98 -4.45 12.87
C THR A 51 2.31 -4.06 11.45
N GLY A 52 1.41 -3.32 10.82
CA GLY A 52 1.60 -2.79 9.47
C GLY A 52 1.66 -1.27 9.44
N GLU A 53 2.17 -0.74 8.33
CA GLU A 53 2.33 0.69 8.11
C GLU A 53 1.75 1.06 6.75
N LEU A 54 1.00 2.17 6.72
CA LEU A 54 0.43 2.72 5.50
C LEU A 54 0.58 4.23 5.48
N VAL A 55 0.74 4.80 4.29
CA VAL A 55 0.60 6.24 4.06
C VAL A 55 -0.53 6.44 3.07
N VAL A 56 -1.50 7.25 3.44
CA VAL A 56 -2.68 7.54 2.62
C VAL A 56 -3.03 9.02 2.70
N SER A 57 -3.89 9.47 1.77
CA SER A 57 -4.44 10.82 1.83
C SER A 57 -5.22 11.04 3.13
N ARG A 58 -5.12 12.24 3.68
CA ARG A 58 -5.94 12.66 4.84
C ARG A 58 -7.44 12.50 4.57
N LEU A 59 -7.84 12.54 3.32
CA LEU A 59 -9.26 12.45 2.94
C LEU A 59 -9.86 11.08 3.20
N ILE A 60 -9.03 10.02 3.17
CA ILE A 60 -9.51 8.64 3.36
C ILE A 60 -8.91 7.95 4.58
N ALA A 61 -8.05 8.64 5.33
CA ALA A 61 -7.29 8.03 6.42
C ALA A 61 -8.19 7.37 7.48
N ASP A 62 -9.27 8.05 7.90
CA ASP A 62 -10.19 7.49 8.90
C ASP A 62 -10.90 6.24 8.38
N ASP A 63 -11.36 6.30 7.12
CA ASP A 63 -12.04 5.16 6.49
C ASP A 63 -11.11 3.97 6.33
N VAL A 64 -9.87 4.21 5.91
CA VAL A 64 -8.87 3.15 5.75
C VAL A 64 -8.55 2.51 7.10
N LEU A 65 -8.37 3.31 8.14
CA LEU A 65 -8.11 2.79 9.48
C LEU A 65 -9.25 1.88 9.94
N ASP A 66 -10.49 2.30 9.73
CA ASP A 66 -11.67 1.53 10.10
C ASP A 66 -11.76 0.22 9.32
N ILE A 67 -11.46 0.25 8.02
CA ILE A 67 -11.43 -0.95 7.17
C ILE A 67 -10.42 -1.97 7.73
N PHE A 68 -9.21 -1.53 8.06
CA PHE A 68 -8.19 -2.45 8.60
C PHE A 68 -8.54 -2.97 9.98
N LYS A 69 -9.22 -2.18 10.81
CA LYS A 69 -9.78 -2.68 12.08
C LYS A 69 -10.77 -3.80 11.86
N GLN A 70 -11.69 -3.61 10.92
CA GLN A 70 -12.71 -4.61 10.59
C GLN A 70 -12.09 -5.87 10.01
N LEU A 71 -11.12 -5.74 9.13
CA LEU A 71 -10.40 -6.89 8.57
C LEU A 71 -9.67 -7.67 9.66
N TYR A 72 -9.04 -6.98 10.60
CA TYR A 72 -8.35 -7.60 11.72
C TYR A 72 -9.35 -8.36 12.63
N GLU A 73 -10.44 -7.73 13.00
CA GLU A 73 -11.48 -8.33 13.85
C GLU A 73 -12.14 -9.54 13.18
N ALA A 74 -12.27 -9.52 11.86
CA ALA A 74 -12.81 -10.64 11.09
C ALA A 74 -11.80 -11.77 10.88
N GLY A 75 -10.55 -11.57 11.27
CA GLY A 75 -9.49 -12.57 11.07
C GLY A 75 -9.05 -12.70 9.61
N TYR A 76 -9.30 -11.69 8.79
CA TYR A 76 -8.86 -11.70 7.39
C TYR A 76 -7.33 -11.66 7.32
N GLU A 77 -6.74 -12.65 6.70
CA GLU A 77 -5.29 -12.80 6.65
C GLU A 77 -4.66 -11.87 5.61
N ILE A 78 -3.72 -11.05 6.08
CA ILE A 78 -2.91 -10.17 5.24
C ILE A 78 -1.46 -10.50 5.56
N GLU A 79 -0.68 -10.91 4.56
CA GLU A 79 0.68 -11.37 4.81
C GLU A 79 1.59 -10.24 5.30
N LYS A 80 1.62 -9.15 4.57
CA LYS A 80 2.50 -8.01 4.86
C LYS A 80 1.78 -6.70 4.58
N ILE A 81 2.05 -5.70 5.42
CA ILE A 81 1.62 -4.32 5.22
C ILE A 81 2.86 -3.45 5.48
N ARG A 82 3.66 -3.22 4.44
CA ARG A 82 4.91 -2.45 4.52
C ARG A 82 4.85 -1.28 3.57
N LEU A 83 5.49 -0.18 3.96
CA LEU A 83 5.63 0.95 3.05
C LEU A 83 6.37 0.50 1.78
N ILE A 84 5.90 0.99 0.64
CA ILE A 84 6.52 0.67 -0.66
C ILE A 84 7.99 1.07 -0.70
N ASP A 85 8.40 2.00 0.16
CA ASP A 85 9.77 2.48 0.28
C ASP A 85 10.74 1.36 0.70
N GLU A 86 10.27 0.34 1.40
CA GLU A 86 11.08 -0.83 1.75
C GLU A 86 11.45 -1.68 0.53
N TYR A 87 10.77 -1.44 -0.59
CA TYR A 87 11.03 -2.07 -1.88
C TYR A 87 11.61 -1.06 -2.89
N ASP A 88 12.19 0.04 -2.39
CA ASP A 88 12.72 1.15 -3.21
C ASP A 88 11.65 1.77 -4.13
N ALA A 89 10.38 1.74 -3.68
CA ALA A 89 9.20 2.18 -4.43
C ALA A 89 8.98 1.40 -5.74
N ASP A 90 9.55 0.21 -5.84
CA ASP A 90 9.35 -0.69 -6.98
C ASP A 90 8.11 -1.55 -6.74
N ASP A 91 7.03 -1.23 -7.46
CA ASP A 91 5.75 -1.92 -7.32
C ASP A 91 5.86 -3.42 -7.62
N GLU A 92 6.63 -3.80 -8.64
CA GLU A 92 6.78 -5.21 -9.03
C GLU A 92 7.42 -6.01 -7.90
N LYS A 93 8.47 -5.48 -7.27
CA LYS A 93 9.11 -6.15 -6.13
C LYS A 93 8.17 -6.30 -4.96
N SER A 94 7.41 -5.23 -4.65
CA SER A 94 6.43 -5.22 -3.57
C SER A 94 5.33 -6.26 -3.82
N MET A 95 4.81 -6.30 -5.03
CA MET A 95 3.73 -7.23 -5.41
C MET A 95 4.21 -8.68 -5.40
N ARG A 96 5.42 -8.94 -5.87
CA ARG A 96 6.01 -10.30 -5.85
C ARG A 96 6.19 -10.84 -4.44
N ASP A 97 6.40 -9.96 -3.49
CA ASP A 97 6.55 -10.30 -2.07
C ASP A 97 5.21 -10.37 -1.33
N ASN A 98 4.10 -10.28 -2.06
CA ASN A 98 2.74 -10.26 -1.54
C ASN A 98 2.51 -9.14 -0.53
N ASN A 99 3.12 -7.99 -0.77
CA ASN A 99 2.95 -6.84 0.10
C ASN A 99 1.60 -6.15 -0.13
N SER A 100 1.15 -5.45 0.88
CA SER A 100 0.00 -4.55 0.84
C SER A 100 0.52 -3.14 1.07
N SER A 101 0.14 -2.18 0.23
CA SER A 101 0.67 -0.83 0.30
C SER A 101 -0.32 0.19 -0.25
N ALA A 102 -0.03 1.46 -0.04
CA ALA A 102 -0.92 2.54 -0.44
C ALA A 102 -0.18 3.61 -1.25
N PHE A 103 0.32 4.66 -0.61
CA PHE A 103 0.90 5.79 -1.32
C PHE A 103 2.18 5.41 -2.07
N ASN A 104 2.22 5.75 -3.36
CA ASN A 104 3.42 5.72 -4.20
C ASN A 104 3.20 6.68 -5.37
N PHE A 105 3.97 7.76 -5.40
CA PHE A 105 3.84 8.73 -6.48
C PHE A 105 4.40 8.15 -7.77
N ARG A 106 3.52 7.71 -8.65
CA ARG A 106 3.86 7.11 -9.94
C ARG A 106 2.72 7.27 -10.94
N TYR A 107 3.07 7.09 -12.20
CA TYR A 107 2.08 7.03 -13.27
C TYR A 107 1.55 5.60 -13.42
N ILE A 108 0.34 5.47 -13.98
CA ILE A 108 -0.21 4.17 -14.35
C ILE A 108 0.70 3.56 -15.43
N SER A 109 0.99 2.26 -15.33
CA SER A 109 1.80 1.54 -16.32
C SER A 109 1.32 1.78 -17.74
N TYR A 110 2.26 2.12 -18.62
CA TYR A 110 1.99 2.43 -20.04
C TYR A 110 1.08 3.67 -20.24
N SER A 111 1.09 4.60 -19.29
CA SER A 111 0.21 5.79 -19.33
C SER A 111 0.94 7.03 -18.81
N THR A 112 0.44 8.20 -19.17
CA THR A 112 0.88 9.49 -18.65
C THR A 112 -0.03 9.97 -17.51
N LYS A 113 -1.03 9.17 -17.13
CA LYS A 113 -1.94 9.49 -16.03
C LYS A 113 -1.33 9.07 -14.69
N LEU A 114 -1.53 9.90 -13.65
CA LEU A 114 -1.15 9.53 -12.30
C LEU A 114 -2.03 8.38 -11.79
N SER A 115 -1.38 7.44 -11.13
CA SER A 115 -2.09 6.38 -10.40
C SER A 115 -2.87 6.98 -9.22
N LYS A 116 -3.95 6.35 -8.81
CA LYS A 116 -4.66 6.70 -7.56
C LYS A 116 -3.73 6.56 -6.34
N HIS A 117 -2.77 5.64 -6.40
CA HIS A 117 -1.72 5.51 -5.39
C HIS A 117 -0.87 6.77 -5.28
N ALA A 118 -0.65 7.47 -6.39
CA ALA A 118 0.09 8.74 -6.41
C ALA A 118 -0.61 9.85 -5.63
N LEU A 119 -1.92 9.74 -5.45
CA LEU A 119 -2.74 10.68 -4.71
C LEU A 119 -3.03 10.22 -3.29
N GLY A 120 -2.54 9.04 -2.91
CA GLY A 120 -2.83 8.42 -1.62
C GLY A 120 -4.27 7.94 -1.49
N LEU A 121 -4.96 7.70 -2.62
CA LEU A 121 -6.39 7.36 -2.66
C LEU A 121 -6.66 5.89 -3.02
N ALA A 122 -5.66 5.03 -2.92
CA ALA A 122 -5.82 3.61 -3.20
C ALA A 122 -4.96 2.76 -2.26
N VAL A 123 -5.46 1.57 -1.95
CA VAL A 123 -4.75 0.57 -1.15
C VAL A 123 -4.83 -0.76 -1.88
N ASP A 124 -3.68 -1.43 -1.99
CA ASP A 124 -3.61 -2.79 -2.52
C ASP A 124 -3.38 -3.76 -1.37
N ILE A 125 -4.09 -4.88 -1.37
CA ILE A 125 -4.02 -5.89 -0.31
C ILE A 125 -3.66 -7.25 -0.91
N ASN A 126 -2.62 -7.91 -0.35
CA ASN A 126 -2.17 -9.24 -0.80
C ASN A 126 -1.99 -9.29 -2.32
N THR A 127 -1.10 -8.49 -2.83
CA THR A 127 -0.98 -8.21 -4.27
C THR A 127 -0.57 -9.40 -5.13
N LEU A 128 0.10 -10.40 -4.54
CA LEU A 128 0.45 -11.63 -5.26
C LEU A 128 -0.79 -12.47 -5.55
N TYR A 129 -1.73 -12.50 -4.61
CA TYR A 129 -2.96 -13.28 -4.72
C TYR A 129 -4.14 -12.48 -5.26
N ASN A 130 -4.01 -11.15 -5.31
CA ASN A 130 -4.99 -10.22 -5.90
C ASN A 130 -4.31 -9.41 -7.01
N PRO A 131 -3.89 -10.06 -8.11
CA PRO A 131 -3.09 -9.39 -9.12
C PRO A 131 -3.92 -8.39 -9.95
N TYR A 132 -3.22 -7.39 -10.45
CA TYR A 132 -3.76 -6.48 -11.43
C TYR A 132 -3.67 -7.13 -12.81
N VAL A 133 -4.81 -7.18 -13.51
CA VAL A 133 -4.88 -7.74 -14.86
C VAL A 133 -5.28 -6.63 -15.82
N LYS A 134 -4.51 -6.46 -16.88
CA LYS A 134 -4.73 -5.43 -17.89
C LYS A 134 -4.52 -6.03 -19.27
N TYR A 135 -5.33 -5.61 -20.22
CA TYR A 135 -5.14 -5.96 -21.62
C TYR A 135 -4.48 -4.79 -22.34
N VAL A 136 -3.34 -5.06 -22.97
CA VAL A 136 -2.58 -4.08 -23.74
C VAL A 136 -2.38 -4.67 -25.13
N ASP A 137 -2.85 -3.99 -26.17
CA ASP A 137 -2.78 -4.44 -27.55
C ASP A 137 -3.33 -5.87 -27.73
N GLY A 138 -4.44 -6.18 -27.06
CA GLY A 138 -5.09 -7.48 -27.13
C GLY A 138 -4.40 -8.58 -26.33
N ARG A 139 -3.32 -8.26 -25.61
CA ARG A 139 -2.59 -9.24 -24.77
C ARG A 139 -2.91 -9.02 -23.30
N ARG A 140 -3.08 -10.12 -22.59
CA ARG A 140 -3.29 -10.11 -21.15
C ARG A 140 -1.97 -9.91 -20.43
N ASN A 141 -1.89 -8.84 -19.65
CA ASN A 141 -0.76 -8.57 -18.76
C ASN A 141 -1.21 -8.74 -17.31
N VAL A 142 -0.41 -9.45 -16.52
CA VAL A 142 -0.68 -9.71 -15.11
C VAL A 142 0.46 -9.12 -14.28
N GLU A 143 0.12 -8.30 -13.31
CA GLU A 143 1.09 -7.71 -12.38
C GLU A 143 0.74 -8.13 -10.95
N PRO A 144 1.65 -8.79 -10.22
CA PRO A 144 3.01 -9.16 -10.60
C PRO A 144 3.04 -10.34 -11.59
N ALA A 145 4.13 -10.45 -12.35
CA ALA A 145 4.25 -11.48 -13.41
C ALA A 145 4.18 -12.90 -12.86
N ASN A 146 4.58 -13.12 -11.61
CA ASN A 146 4.52 -14.42 -10.94
C ASN A 146 3.21 -14.65 -10.17
N ALA A 147 2.19 -13.83 -10.41
CA ALA A 147 0.94 -13.93 -9.67
C ALA A 147 0.27 -15.28 -9.85
N CYS A 148 -0.26 -15.79 -8.74
CA CYS A 148 -1.08 -16.97 -8.73
C CYS A 148 -2.53 -16.53 -8.75
N LEU A 149 -3.22 -16.72 -9.88
CA LEU A 149 -4.65 -16.44 -9.95
C LEU A 149 -5.39 -17.55 -9.22
N LEU A 150 -5.92 -17.24 -8.03
CA LEU A 150 -6.72 -18.16 -7.24
C LEU A 150 -8.09 -18.41 -7.87
N TYR A 151 -8.51 -17.50 -8.77
CA TYR A 151 -9.80 -17.59 -9.47
C TYR A 151 -9.56 -17.43 -10.97
N THR A 152 -9.94 -18.40 -11.70
CA THR A 152 -9.93 -18.36 -13.17
C THR A 152 -11.32 -17.99 -13.70
#